data_666944e557b39a7527150924c4923263
#
_entry.id   666944e557b39a7527150924c4923263
#
_cell.length_a   1.000
_cell.length_b   1.000
_cell.length_c   1.000
_cell.angle_alpha   90.00
_cell.angle_beta   90.00
_cell.angle_gamma   90.00
#
_symmetry.space_group_name_H-M   'P 1'
#
loop_
_entity.id
_entity.type
_entity.pdbx_description
1 polymer ?
#
loop_
_entity_poly.entity_id
_entity_poly.type
_entity_poly.pdbx_seq_one_letter_code
_entity_poly.pdbx_strand_id
1 'polypeptide(L)'
;MRAARAVKKHTDKGGAESPMKDFAGKIAVITGGGTGMGRELARQLVAEGCNVAMCDVSEAAMAETKRLCEVEKLPQGLRVTTHVADVSIEDHLKRFRDELAEQQKTDRIHLLFNNAGIGGGGSLFTNTREQWERTFNICWGGVYLGVRTFLPMLVAADEAHIVNTASVNGFWASIGMNQSHTAYSSAKFAVKGFTEALINDLRLHAPHVKCSVVMPGHIGTSIVSNSRKVQSADGSERLNADEVALTRKRMVAAGVPDADKMSDEDIQAAFTERARSFLEDAPTTAAQAARIILDGVKAEQWRILVGEDAKRLDERVRATPEQAYDRAFYESFTQEVGWRLG
;
A
#
# COMPACT_ATOMS: atom_id res chain seq x y z
N MET A 1 29.11 -27.40 -22.44
CA MET A 1 30.36 -26.65 -22.72
C MET A 1 30.03 -25.28 -23.32
N ARG A 2 30.57 -24.22 -22.68
CA ARG A 2 30.72 -22.82 -23.14
C ARG A 2 29.41 -22.01 -23.25
N ALA A 3 29.30 -20.81 -22.69
CA ALA A 3 30.32 -19.78 -22.48
C ALA A 3 30.02 -18.96 -21.19
N ALA A 4 31.01 -18.88 -20.36
CA ALA A 4 31.07 -17.83 -19.32
C ALA A 4 31.41 -16.51 -20.00
N ARG A 5 30.50 -15.52 -19.95
CA ARG A 5 30.78 -14.15 -20.36
C ARG A 5 31.32 -13.39 -19.17
N ALA A 6 32.50 -12.81 -19.35
CA ALA A 6 33.27 -12.10 -18.37
C ALA A 6 32.49 -10.92 -17.74
N VAL A 7 32.39 -10.96 -16.43
CA VAL A 7 32.00 -9.80 -15.61
C VAL A 7 33.16 -8.83 -15.64
N LYS A 8 32.98 -7.68 -16.27
CA LYS A 8 33.91 -6.54 -16.14
C LYS A 8 33.92 -6.10 -14.68
N LYS A 9 35.06 -6.25 -14.01
CA LYS A 9 35.34 -5.61 -12.72
C LYS A 9 35.21 -4.09 -12.90
N HIS A 10 34.14 -3.48 -12.37
CA HIS A 10 34.12 -2.05 -12.13
C HIS A 10 34.97 -1.80 -10.88
N THR A 11 36.04 -1.06 -11.07
CA THR A 11 36.92 -0.55 -10.02
C THR A 11 36.15 0.43 -9.16
N ASP A 12 36.09 0.08 -7.89
CA ASP A 12 35.65 0.88 -6.76
C ASP A 12 36.24 2.31 -6.83
N LYS A 13 35.38 3.29 -7.10
CA LYS A 13 35.59 4.68 -6.71
C LYS A 13 34.52 4.98 -5.68
N GLY A 14 34.86 4.75 -4.41
CA GLY A 14 34.06 5.13 -3.26
C GLY A 14 33.78 6.64 -3.20
N GLY A 15 32.82 7.08 -3.98
CA GLY A 15 32.09 8.31 -3.75
C GLY A 15 30.78 7.89 -3.07
N ALA A 16 30.52 8.36 -1.86
CA ALA A 16 29.18 8.26 -1.27
C ALA A 16 28.21 8.88 -2.28
N GLU A 17 27.40 8.03 -2.95
CA GLU A 17 26.36 8.49 -3.87
C GLU A 17 25.43 9.41 -3.07
N SER A 18 25.23 10.63 -3.57
CA SER A 18 24.33 11.60 -2.92
C SER A 18 22.90 11.03 -2.96
N PRO A 19 22.15 11.05 -1.84
CA PRO A 19 20.79 10.54 -1.84
C PRO A 19 19.92 11.25 -2.88
N MET A 20 18.90 10.58 -3.41
CA MET A 20 17.91 11.16 -4.33
C MET A 20 17.20 12.34 -3.64
N LYS A 21 17.68 13.56 -3.89
CA LYS A 21 17.24 14.77 -3.18
C LYS A 21 15.97 15.38 -3.75
N ASP A 22 15.70 15.13 -5.03
CA ASP A 22 14.52 15.61 -5.73
C ASP A 22 14.03 14.58 -6.75
N PHE A 23 12.83 14.78 -7.25
CA PHE A 23 12.20 13.88 -8.21
C PHE A 23 12.10 14.48 -9.62
N ALA A 24 12.64 15.66 -9.85
CA ALA A 24 12.58 16.33 -11.14
C ALA A 24 13.25 15.49 -12.24
N GLY A 25 12.53 15.30 -13.34
CA GLY A 25 13.01 14.48 -14.47
C GLY A 25 13.02 12.97 -14.23
N LYS A 26 12.70 12.48 -13.02
CA LYS A 26 12.60 11.06 -12.70
C LYS A 26 11.31 10.46 -13.28
N ILE A 27 11.24 9.13 -13.25
CA ILE A 27 10.05 8.37 -13.67
C ILE A 27 9.64 7.48 -12.51
N ALA A 28 8.40 7.66 -12.04
CA ALA A 28 7.81 6.88 -10.97
C ALA A 28 6.74 5.93 -11.49
N VAL A 29 6.75 4.71 -10.98
CA VAL A 29 5.69 3.71 -11.13
C VAL A 29 4.93 3.62 -9.82
N ILE A 30 3.58 3.69 -9.89
CA ILE A 30 2.70 3.61 -8.71
C ILE A 30 1.62 2.56 -8.96
N THR A 31 1.55 1.54 -8.11
CA THR A 31 0.40 0.63 -8.10
C THR A 31 -0.68 1.13 -7.14
N GLY A 32 -1.96 0.94 -7.49
CA GLY A 32 -3.07 1.50 -6.72
C GLY A 32 -3.13 3.03 -6.81
N GLY A 33 -2.86 3.59 -8.00
CA GLY A 33 -2.80 5.04 -8.24
C GLY A 33 -4.16 5.74 -8.35
N GLY A 34 -5.26 5.00 -8.31
CA GLY A 34 -6.59 5.56 -8.53
C GLY A 34 -7.16 6.36 -7.35
N THR A 35 -6.79 6.01 -6.12
CA THR A 35 -7.35 6.65 -4.91
C THR A 35 -6.33 6.72 -3.77
N GLY A 36 -6.72 7.37 -2.67
CA GLY A 36 -5.99 7.38 -1.39
C GLY A 36 -4.53 7.80 -1.53
N MET A 37 -3.63 7.08 -0.86
CA MET A 37 -2.20 7.41 -0.86
C MET A 37 -1.58 7.34 -2.26
N GLY A 38 -1.99 6.39 -3.12
CA GLY A 38 -1.47 6.28 -4.48
C GLY A 38 -1.79 7.49 -5.34
N ARG A 39 -3.02 8.04 -5.23
CA ARG A 39 -3.41 9.30 -5.86
C ARG A 39 -2.55 10.46 -5.39
N GLU A 40 -2.36 10.60 -4.08
CA GLU A 40 -1.61 11.71 -3.51
C GLU A 40 -0.11 11.61 -3.79
N LEU A 41 0.44 10.39 -3.85
CA LEU A 41 1.81 10.17 -4.34
C LEU A 41 1.96 10.64 -5.79
N ALA A 42 1.01 10.28 -6.67
CA ALA A 42 1.04 10.71 -8.07
C ALA A 42 1.01 12.24 -8.19
N ARG A 43 0.08 12.90 -7.50
CA ARG A 43 -0.06 14.36 -7.51
C ARG A 43 1.20 15.08 -7.01
N GLN A 44 1.75 14.65 -5.87
CA GLN A 44 2.92 15.29 -5.28
C GLN A 44 4.19 15.05 -6.09
N LEU A 45 4.37 13.84 -6.65
CA LEU A 45 5.50 13.55 -7.54
C LEU A 45 5.44 14.40 -8.82
N VAL A 46 4.27 14.55 -9.42
CA VAL A 46 4.07 15.41 -10.59
C VAL A 46 4.38 16.88 -10.26
N ALA A 47 3.92 17.36 -9.09
CA ALA A 47 4.21 18.73 -8.63
C ALA A 47 5.72 18.97 -8.44
N GLU A 48 6.50 17.93 -8.14
CA GLU A 48 7.96 17.97 -8.04
C GLU A 48 8.69 17.70 -9.38
N GLY A 49 7.95 17.63 -10.49
CA GLY A 49 8.58 17.47 -11.83
C GLY A 49 8.87 16.01 -12.20
N CYS A 50 8.24 15.03 -11.57
CA CYS A 50 8.39 13.62 -11.87
C CYS A 50 7.37 13.15 -12.91
N ASN A 51 7.81 12.34 -13.89
CA ASN A 51 6.89 11.60 -14.73
C ASN A 51 6.26 10.44 -13.96
N VAL A 52 4.97 10.21 -14.14
CA VAL A 52 4.25 9.18 -13.39
C VAL A 52 3.57 8.20 -14.34
N ALA A 53 3.78 6.91 -14.11
CA ALA A 53 2.97 5.84 -14.68
C ALA A 53 2.27 5.11 -13.53
N MET A 54 0.94 5.05 -13.55
CA MET A 54 0.18 4.40 -12.50
C MET A 54 -0.69 3.28 -13.03
N CYS A 55 -0.91 2.27 -12.21
CA CYS A 55 -1.92 1.25 -12.47
C CYS A 55 -2.93 1.14 -11.33
N ASP A 56 -4.14 0.71 -11.69
CA ASP A 56 -5.23 0.39 -10.79
C ASP A 56 -6.21 -0.56 -11.51
N VAL A 57 -7.10 -1.22 -10.79
CA VAL A 57 -8.21 -1.97 -11.40
C VAL A 57 -9.35 -1.04 -11.86
N SER A 58 -9.41 0.17 -11.34
CA SER A 58 -10.42 1.18 -11.66
C SER A 58 -9.88 2.24 -12.64
N GLU A 59 -10.23 2.08 -13.92
CA GLU A 59 -9.91 3.06 -14.96
C GLU A 59 -10.46 4.46 -14.62
N ALA A 60 -11.71 4.55 -14.16
CA ALA A 60 -12.34 5.81 -13.79
C ALA A 60 -11.62 6.53 -12.65
N ALA A 61 -11.15 5.79 -11.62
CA ALA A 61 -10.40 6.38 -10.51
C ALA A 61 -9.02 6.90 -10.97
N MET A 62 -8.36 6.20 -11.89
CA MET A 62 -7.11 6.67 -12.48
C MET A 62 -7.30 7.88 -13.39
N ALA A 63 -8.39 7.92 -14.16
CA ALA A 63 -8.72 9.07 -15.00
C ALA A 63 -8.89 10.32 -14.14
N GLU A 64 -9.56 10.23 -12.99
CA GLU A 64 -9.69 11.34 -12.04
C GLU A 64 -8.34 11.73 -11.45
N THR A 65 -7.49 10.77 -11.05
CA THR A 65 -6.14 11.07 -10.55
C THR A 65 -5.31 11.82 -11.60
N LYS A 66 -5.34 11.36 -12.84
CA LYS A 66 -4.65 12.00 -13.96
C LYS A 66 -5.17 13.42 -14.18
N ARG A 67 -6.49 13.61 -14.20
CA ARG A 67 -7.12 14.93 -14.32
C ARG A 67 -6.67 15.89 -13.21
N LEU A 68 -6.59 15.42 -11.97
CA LEU A 68 -6.11 16.22 -10.84
C LEU A 68 -4.66 16.63 -11.02
N CYS A 69 -3.78 15.72 -11.47
CA CYS A 69 -2.40 16.04 -11.80
C CYS A 69 -2.30 17.11 -12.90
N GLU A 70 -3.14 17.04 -13.93
CA GLU A 70 -3.13 17.96 -15.08
C GLU A 70 -3.64 19.37 -14.72
N VAL A 71 -4.65 19.48 -13.85
CA VAL A 71 -5.20 20.77 -13.40
C VAL A 71 -4.24 21.55 -12.50
N GLU A 72 -3.40 20.88 -11.74
CA GLU A 72 -2.42 21.49 -10.84
C GLU A 72 -1.19 22.07 -11.58
N LYS A 73 -1.30 22.31 -12.89
CA LYS A 73 -0.25 22.81 -13.78
C LYS A 73 0.95 21.86 -13.90
N LEU A 74 0.76 20.84 -14.72
CA LEU A 74 1.88 20.01 -15.19
C LEU A 74 2.99 20.91 -15.73
N PRO A 75 4.22 20.83 -15.22
CA PRO A 75 5.37 21.41 -15.90
C PRO A 75 5.42 20.89 -17.35
N GLN A 76 5.76 21.78 -18.27
CA GLN A 76 5.78 21.46 -19.70
C GLN A 76 6.65 20.22 -19.97
N GLY A 77 6.09 19.21 -20.64
CA GLY A 77 6.79 17.98 -21.02
C GLY A 77 6.65 16.81 -20.06
N LEU A 78 6.03 16.97 -18.89
CA LEU A 78 5.75 15.83 -18.00
C LEU A 78 4.66 14.92 -18.56
N ARG A 79 4.77 13.63 -18.25
CA ARG A 79 3.83 12.59 -18.66
C ARG A 79 3.20 11.90 -17.46
N VAL A 80 1.87 11.79 -17.49
CA VAL A 80 1.09 10.98 -16.56
C VAL A 80 0.35 9.93 -17.37
N THR A 81 0.68 8.65 -17.18
CA THR A 81 0.06 7.53 -17.90
C THR A 81 -0.69 6.62 -16.94
N THR A 82 -1.77 6.01 -17.43
CA THR A 82 -2.67 5.14 -16.66
C THR A 82 -2.80 3.79 -17.33
N HIS A 83 -2.80 2.71 -16.54
CA HIS A 83 -2.79 1.34 -17.02
C HIS A 83 -3.72 0.48 -16.17
N VAL A 84 -4.70 -0.20 -16.77
CA VAL A 84 -5.59 -1.09 -16.03
C VAL A 84 -4.85 -2.40 -15.71
N ALA A 85 -4.61 -2.66 -14.42
CA ALA A 85 -3.93 -3.87 -13.97
C ALA A 85 -4.39 -4.33 -12.58
N ASP A 86 -4.62 -5.62 -12.44
CA ASP A 86 -4.69 -6.31 -11.15
C ASP A 86 -3.27 -6.76 -10.79
N VAL A 87 -2.73 -6.23 -9.69
CA VAL A 87 -1.34 -6.49 -9.26
C VAL A 87 -1.08 -7.94 -8.83
N SER A 88 -2.14 -8.70 -8.54
CA SER A 88 -2.04 -10.12 -8.22
C SER A 88 -1.83 -11.02 -9.46
N ILE A 89 -1.91 -10.44 -10.67
CA ILE A 89 -1.78 -11.15 -11.95
C ILE A 89 -0.48 -10.70 -12.65
N GLU A 90 0.49 -11.60 -12.73
CA GLU A 90 1.82 -11.31 -13.25
C GLU A 90 1.79 -10.73 -14.69
N ASP A 91 0.94 -11.29 -15.55
CA ASP A 91 0.85 -10.84 -16.94
C ASP A 91 0.25 -9.43 -17.08
N HIS A 92 -0.59 -8.98 -16.12
CA HIS A 92 -1.05 -7.60 -16.07
C HIS A 92 0.09 -6.63 -15.75
N LEU A 93 0.98 -7.00 -14.83
CA LEU A 93 2.15 -6.18 -14.50
C LEU A 93 3.19 -6.17 -15.63
N LYS A 94 3.40 -7.29 -16.33
CA LYS A 94 4.27 -7.34 -17.52
C LYS A 94 3.74 -6.42 -18.62
N ARG A 95 2.43 -6.50 -18.91
CA ARG A 95 1.79 -5.60 -19.88
C ARG A 95 1.93 -4.14 -19.46
N PHE A 96 1.68 -3.81 -18.20
CA PHE A 96 1.87 -2.46 -17.66
C PHE A 96 3.31 -1.96 -17.87
N ARG A 97 4.32 -2.79 -17.58
CA ARG A 97 5.74 -2.45 -17.83
C ARG A 97 5.99 -2.14 -19.30
N ASP A 98 5.50 -2.98 -20.20
CA ASP A 98 5.75 -2.85 -21.64
C ASP A 98 5.06 -1.61 -22.22
N GLU A 99 3.80 -1.36 -21.84
CA GLU A 99 3.05 -0.14 -22.21
C GLU A 99 3.71 1.12 -21.66
N LEU A 100 4.20 1.09 -20.39
CA LEU A 100 4.97 2.19 -19.81
C LEU A 100 6.23 2.48 -20.61
N ALA A 101 7.00 1.45 -20.94
CA ALA A 101 8.24 1.60 -21.69
C ALA A 101 7.99 2.29 -23.06
N GLU A 102 6.90 1.92 -23.73
CA GLU A 102 6.48 2.53 -25.00
C GLU A 102 6.01 3.98 -24.80
N GLN A 103 5.06 4.22 -23.88
CA GLN A 103 4.42 5.53 -23.67
C GLN A 103 5.38 6.58 -23.09
N GLN A 104 6.23 6.17 -22.15
CA GLN A 104 7.25 7.03 -21.56
C GLN A 104 8.53 7.10 -22.40
N LYS A 105 8.68 6.24 -23.44
CA LYS A 105 9.87 6.11 -24.30
C LYS A 105 11.14 5.89 -23.44
N THR A 106 11.09 4.90 -22.56
CA THR A 106 12.15 4.64 -21.58
C THR A 106 12.41 3.16 -21.40
N ASP A 107 13.65 2.82 -21.09
CA ASP A 107 14.08 1.49 -20.66
C ASP A 107 14.35 1.41 -19.13
N ARG A 108 14.11 2.51 -18.41
CA ARG A 108 14.42 2.65 -16.98
C ARG A 108 13.33 3.37 -16.22
N ILE A 109 13.26 3.12 -14.92
CA ILE A 109 12.46 3.88 -13.95
C ILE A 109 13.31 4.16 -12.70
N HIS A 110 12.97 5.21 -11.97
CA HIS A 110 13.71 5.63 -10.80
C HIS A 110 12.99 5.31 -9.49
N LEU A 111 11.66 5.25 -9.51
CA LEU A 111 10.84 5.03 -8.34
C LEU A 111 9.79 3.97 -8.61
N LEU A 112 9.67 2.98 -7.70
CA LEU A 112 8.61 1.99 -7.72
C LEU A 112 7.85 2.03 -6.40
N PHE A 113 6.61 2.51 -6.41
CA PHE A 113 5.70 2.47 -5.27
C PHE A 113 4.74 1.28 -5.41
N ASN A 114 5.06 0.19 -4.73
CA ASN A 114 4.13 -0.92 -4.54
C ASN A 114 3.15 -0.56 -3.44
N ASN A 115 2.09 0.19 -3.81
CA ASN A 115 1.13 0.78 -2.89
C ASN A 115 -0.24 0.09 -2.93
N ALA A 116 -0.60 -0.60 -4.02
CA ALA A 116 -1.88 -1.29 -4.14
C ALA A 116 -2.12 -2.26 -2.98
N GLY A 117 -3.33 -2.26 -2.45
CA GLY A 117 -3.73 -3.15 -1.37
C GLY A 117 -5.20 -3.04 -1.05
N ILE A 118 -5.74 -4.08 -0.46
CA ILE A 118 -7.13 -4.17 0.03
C ILE A 118 -7.15 -4.73 1.45
N GLY A 119 -8.22 -4.46 2.18
CA GLY A 119 -8.54 -5.14 3.44
C GLY A 119 -9.46 -6.34 3.23
N GLY A 120 -9.79 -7.04 4.32
CA GLY A 120 -10.74 -8.17 4.34
C GLY A 120 -10.07 -9.55 4.38
N GLY A 121 -10.89 -10.61 4.21
CA GLY A 121 -10.42 -12.00 4.28
C GLY A 121 -9.87 -12.39 5.66
N GLY A 122 -10.33 -11.74 6.72
CA GLY A 122 -9.67 -11.77 8.03
C GLY A 122 -9.85 -13.05 8.84
N SER A 123 -10.98 -13.73 8.70
CA SER A 123 -11.33 -14.86 9.56
C SER A 123 -11.19 -16.20 8.84
N LEU A 124 -10.46 -17.13 9.45
CA LEU A 124 -10.40 -18.52 9.00
C LEU A 124 -11.71 -19.30 9.26
N PHE A 125 -12.61 -18.75 10.07
CA PHE A 125 -13.87 -19.40 10.41
C PHE A 125 -15.04 -18.93 9.55
N THR A 126 -14.99 -17.69 9.04
CA THR A 126 -16.15 -17.07 8.38
C THR A 126 -15.86 -16.58 6.95
N ASN A 127 -14.62 -16.53 6.52
CA ASN A 127 -14.27 -16.20 5.14
C ASN A 127 -13.97 -17.46 4.34
N THR A 128 -14.24 -17.42 3.02
CA THR A 128 -13.82 -18.48 2.13
C THR A 128 -12.30 -18.43 1.89
N ARG A 129 -11.74 -19.53 1.39
CA ARG A 129 -10.34 -19.61 0.99
C ARG A 129 -10.00 -18.55 -0.07
N GLU A 130 -10.88 -18.37 -1.03
CA GLU A 130 -10.71 -17.43 -2.14
C GLU A 130 -10.67 -15.98 -1.65
N GLN A 131 -11.51 -15.60 -0.68
CA GLN A 131 -11.49 -14.28 -0.06
C GLN A 131 -10.20 -14.03 0.70
N TRP A 132 -9.69 -15.03 1.42
CA TRP A 132 -8.43 -14.97 2.14
C TRP A 132 -7.24 -14.82 1.19
N GLU A 133 -7.16 -15.72 0.20
CA GLU A 133 -6.08 -15.73 -0.80
C GLU A 133 -6.10 -14.46 -1.66
N ARG A 134 -7.27 -13.93 -2.01
CA ARG A 134 -7.37 -12.68 -2.77
C ARG A 134 -6.72 -11.52 -2.04
N THR A 135 -7.01 -11.34 -0.74
CA THR A 135 -6.37 -10.31 0.06
C THR A 135 -4.86 -10.52 0.13
N PHE A 136 -4.42 -11.75 0.39
CA PHE A 136 -3.00 -12.07 0.49
C PHE A 136 -2.27 -11.86 -0.84
N ASN A 137 -2.84 -12.33 -1.95
CA ASN A 137 -2.24 -12.22 -3.28
C ASN A 137 -2.16 -10.77 -3.79
N ILE A 138 -3.13 -9.92 -3.47
CA ILE A 138 -3.05 -8.49 -3.80
C ILE A 138 -2.01 -7.80 -2.92
N CYS A 139 -2.08 -7.97 -1.60
CA CYS A 139 -1.24 -7.22 -0.66
C CYS A 139 0.21 -7.69 -0.59
N TRP A 140 0.48 -8.99 -0.74
CA TRP A 140 1.82 -9.57 -0.77
C TRP A 140 2.27 -9.89 -2.20
N GLY A 141 1.46 -10.66 -2.94
CA GLY A 141 1.79 -11.07 -4.31
C GLY A 141 2.04 -9.87 -5.21
N GLY A 142 1.20 -8.83 -5.11
CA GLY A 142 1.36 -7.59 -5.87
C GLY A 142 2.69 -6.89 -5.62
N VAL A 143 3.17 -6.85 -4.38
CA VAL A 143 4.49 -6.30 -4.03
C VAL A 143 5.62 -7.14 -4.63
N TYR A 144 5.57 -8.45 -4.44
CA TYR A 144 6.58 -9.37 -4.97
C TYR A 144 6.65 -9.31 -6.50
N LEU A 145 5.50 -9.43 -7.17
CA LEU A 145 5.41 -9.37 -8.63
C LEU A 145 5.82 -8.00 -9.18
N GLY A 146 5.45 -6.91 -8.48
CA GLY A 146 5.86 -5.56 -8.83
C GLY A 146 7.38 -5.41 -8.82
N VAL A 147 8.05 -5.82 -7.74
CA VAL A 147 9.52 -5.79 -7.67
C VAL A 147 10.12 -6.64 -8.78
N ARG A 148 9.68 -7.89 -8.96
CA ARG A 148 10.22 -8.77 -10.02
C ARG A 148 10.06 -8.20 -11.42
N THR A 149 8.92 -7.60 -11.72
CA THR A 149 8.61 -7.07 -13.06
C THR A 149 9.43 -5.83 -13.39
N PHE A 150 9.59 -4.93 -12.42
CA PHE A 150 10.24 -3.63 -12.66
C PHE A 150 11.73 -3.58 -12.26
N LEU A 151 12.25 -4.59 -11.55
CA LEU A 151 13.67 -4.62 -11.14
C LEU A 151 14.66 -4.38 -12.29
N PRO A 152 14.49 -4.96 -13.50
CA PRO A 152 15.41 -4.68 -14.60
C PRO A 152 15.46 -3.20 -15.00
N MET A 153 14.32 -2.51 -14.96
CA MET A 153 14.25 -1.07 -15.29
C MET A 153 14.81 -0.21 -14.17
N LEU A 154 14.68 -0.62 -12.91
CA LEU A 154 15.30 0.06 -11.75
C LEU A 154 16.82 -0.08 -11.79
N VAL A 155 17.32 -1.27 -12.10
CA VAL A 155 18.78 -1.52 -12.23
C VAL A 155 19.39 -0.78 -13.42
N ALA A 156 18.61 -0.49 -14.48
CA ALA A 156 19.05 0.28 -15.65
C ALA A 156 19.15 1.79 -15.40
N ALA A 157 18.56 2.30 -14.31
CA ALA A 157 18.65 3.70 -13.93
C ALA A 157 20.00 4.01 -13.26
N ASP A 158 20.37 5.29 -13.21
CA ASP A 158 21.55 5.79 -12.49
C ASP A 158 21.37 5.72 -10.97
N GLU A 159 20.17 5.97 -10.50
CA GLU A 159 19.72 5.82 -9.11
C GLU A 159 18.26 5.34 -9.10
N ALA A 160 17.88 4.53 -8.12
CA ALA A 160 16.50 4.09 -8.01
C ALA A 160 16.10 3.78 -6.56
N HIS A 161 14.77 3.80 -6.30
CA HIS A 161 14.22 3.49 -4.99
C HIS A 161 12.93 2.67 -5.09
N ILE A 162 12.90 1.54 -4.38
CA ILE A 162 11.73 0.67 -4.25
C ILE A 162 11.03 1.02 -2.94
N VAL A 163 9.73 1.30 -2.99
CA VAL A 163 8.91 1.67 -1.84
C VAL A 163 7.77 0.67 -1.71
N ASN A 164 7.87 -0.20 -0.71
CA ASN A 164 6.90 -1.26 -0.47
C ASN A 164 5.97 -0.90 0.69
N THR A 165 4.67 -0.78 0.43
CA THR A 165 3.68 -0.42 1.43
C THR A 165 3.24 -1.64 2.24
N ALA A 166 3.78 -1.77 3.45
CA ALA A 166 3.28 -2.67 4.48
C ALA A 166 2.09 -2.01 5.22
N SER A 167 2.14 -1.94 6.53
CA SER A 167 1.18 -1.33 7.48
C SER A 167 1.77 -1.43 8.87
N VAL A 168 1.20 -0.78 9.87
CA VAL A 168 1.40 -1.14 11.28
C VAL A 168 1.05 -2.62 11.52
N ASN A 169 0.14 -3.18 10.70
CA ASN A 169 -0.15 -4.62 10.70
C ASN A 169 0.97 -5.49 10.13
N GLY A 170 2.11 -4.92 9.75
CA GLY A 170 3.35 -5.63 9.45
C GLY A 170 4.26 -5.85 10.67
N PHE A 171 3.91 -5.29 11.84
CA PHE A 171 4.59 -5.55 13.12
C PHE A 171 3.61 -5.78 14.29
N TRP A 172 2.34 -5.48 14.13
CA TRP A 172 1.27 -5.74 15.08
C TRP A 172 0.03 -6.24 14.36
N ALA A 173 -0.32 -7.52 14.52
CA ALA A 173 -1.35 -8.20 13.73
C ALA A 173 -2.77 -8.01 14.29
N SER A 174 -3.13 -6.79 14.71
CA SER A 174 -4.45 -6.47 15.26
C SER A 174 -5.00 -5.15 14.71
N ILE A 175 -6.32 -5.05 14.60
CA ILE A 175 -7.07 -3.83 14.32
C ILE A 175 -8.25 -3.66 15.29
N GLY A 176 -8.29 -4.47 16.34
CA GLY A 176 -9.35 -4.47 17.33
C GLY A 176 -9.59 -5.84 17.91
N MET A 177 -10.06 -5.87 19.17
CA MET A 177 -10.29 -7.12 19.92
C MET A 177 -11.34 -8.03 19.28
N ASN A 178 -12.28 -7.45 18.53
CA ASN A 178 -13.42 -8.18 17.94
C ASN A 178 -13.29 -8.35 16.43
N GLN A 179 -12.09 -8.14 15.87
CA GLN A 179 -11.87 -8.21 14.42
C GLN A 179 -10.74 -9.18 14.08
N SER A 180 -11.06 -10.15 13.23
CA SER A 180 -10.06 -11.04 12.64
C SER A 180 -9.39 -10.35 11.46
N HIS A 181 -8.06 -10.46 11.35
CA HIS A 181 -7.28 -9.78 10.31
C HIS A 181 -6.15 -10.65 9.75
N THR A 182 -6.35 -11.99 9.70
CA THR A 182 -5.28 -12.95 9.43
C THR A 182 -4.68 -12.78 8.02
N ALA A 183 -5.49 -12.64 6.97
CA ALA A 183 -4.98 -12.53 5.60
C ALA A 183 -4.14 -11.25 5.41
N TYR A 184 -4.71 -10.11 5.80
CA TYR A 184 -4.04 -8.82 5.64
C TYR A 184 -2.76 -8.72 6.48
N SER A 185 -2.84 -9.07 7.76
CA SER A 185 -1.67 -9.01 8.65
C SER A 185 -0.56 -9.94 8.17
N SER A 186 -0.87 -11.18 7.80
CA SER A 186 0.10 -12.10 7.22
C SER A 186 0.79 -11.53 5.98
N ALA A 187 0.02 -10.92 5.07
CA ALA A 187 0.56 -10.26 3.89
C ALA A 187 1.49 -9.09 4.24
N LYS A 188 1.10 -8.26 5.22
CA LYS A 188 1.88 -7.07 5.60
C LYS A 188 3.15 -7.42 6.38
N PHE A 189 3.15 -8.48 7.19
CA PHE A 189 4.37 -9.06 7.75
C PHE A 189 5.29 -9.61 6.66
N ALA A 190 4.74 -10.31 5.65
CA ALA A 190 5.51 -10.80 4.51
C ALA A 190 6.16 -9.65 3.72
N VAL A 191 5.42 -8.56 3.45
CA VAL A 191 5.97 -7.35 2.79
C VAL A 191 7.13 -6.76 3.59
N LYS A 192 6.99 -6.64 4.91
CA LYS A 192 8.05 -6.13 5.78
C LYS A 192 9.28 -7.03 5.70
N GLY A 193 9.13 -8.34 5.96
CA GLY A 193 10.26 -9.29 5.96
C GLY A 193 10.97 -9.35 4.60
N PHE A 194 10.20 -9.34 3.50
CA PHE A 194 10.75 -9.28 2.15
C PHE A 194 11.57 -8.00 1.90
N THR A 195 11.03 -6.84 2.29
CA THR A 195 11.71 -5.57 2.05
C THR A 195 13.00 -5.46 2.87
N GLU A 196 13.00 -5.92 4.12
CA GLU A 196 14.20 -5.97 4.95
C GLU A 196 15.28 -6.91 4.35
N ALA A 197 14.88 -8.07 3.85
CA ALA A 197 15.80 -8.98 3.17
C ALA A 197 16.33 -8.40 1.85
N LEU A 198 15.47 -7.68 1.10
CA LEU A 198 15.83 -7.04 -0.16
C LEU A 198 16.91 -5.97 0.01
N ILE A 199 17.02 -5.32 1.16
CA ILE A 199 18.11 -4.36 1.45
C ILE A 199 19.48 -4.99 1.23
N ASN A 200 19.68 -6.22 1.73
CA ASN A 200 20.97 -6.91 1.59
C ASN A 200 21.19 -7.43 0.16
N ASP A 201 20.13 -7.90 -0.49
CA ASP A 201 20.20 -8.37 -1.87
C ASP A 201 20.59 -7.24 -2.83
N LEU A 202 19.98 -6.08 -2.68
CA LEU A 202 20.32 -4.87 -3.46
C LEU A 202 21.74 -4.38 -3.17
N ARG A 203 22.19 -4.39 -1.92
CA ARG A 203 23.59 -4.03 -1.59
C ARG A 203 24.61 -4.89 -2.32
N LEU A 204 24.29 -6.15 -2.52
CA LEU A 204 25.20 -7.12 -3.18
C LEU A 204 25.18 -6.97 -4.71
N HIS A 205 24.02 -6.68 -5.29
CA HIS A 205 23.82 -6.85 -6.73
C HIS A 205 23.51 -5.53 -7.48
N ALA A 206 22.95 -4.55 -6.80
CA ALA A 206 22.54 -3.27 -7.37
C ALA A 206 22.57 -2.15 -6.29
N PRO A 207 23.75 -1.75 -5.76
CA PRO A 207 23.86 -0.84 -4.61
C PRO A 207 23.27 0.55 -4.83
N HIS A 208 23.13 0.99 -6.08
CA HIS A 208 22.45 2.23 -6.48
C HIS A 208 20.90 2.16 -6.39
N VAL A 209 20.34 0.96 -6.20
CA VAL A 209 18.91 0.79 -5.94
C VAL A 209 18.69 0.67 -4.44
N LYS A 210 17.93 1.61 -3.86
CA LYS A 210 17.56 1.58 -2.44
C LYS A 210 16.17 0.99 -2.26
N CYS A 211 15.80 0.63 -1.04
CA CYS A 211 14.42 0.25 -0.76
C CYS A 211 13.96 0.69 0.62
N SER A 212 12.67 0.98 0.71
CA SER A 212 11.97 1.35 1.94
C SER A 212 10.74 0.49 2.17
N VAL A 213 10.50 0.13 3.43
CA VAL A 213 9.20 -0.37 3.88
C VAL A 213 8.41 0.78 4.51
N VAL A 214 7.21 1.02 3.99
CA VAL A 214 6.27 2.03 4.51
C VAL A 214 5.27 1.34 5.42
N MET A 215 5.06 1.89 6.61
CA MET A 215 4.19 1.32 7.64
C MET A 215 3.17 2.37 8.11
N PRO A 216 2.06 2.52 7.37
CA PRO A 216 1.01 3.45 7.76
C PRO A 216 0.24 2.98 8.99
N GLY A 217 -0.12 3.93 9.86
CA GLY A 217 -1.18 3.80 10.85
C GLY A 217 -2.56 3.95 10.22
N HIS A 218 -3.49 4.63 10.91
CA HIS A 218 -4.80 4.93 10.36
C HIS A 218 -4.73 6.15 9.43
N ILE A 219 -4.79 5.88 8.13
CA ILE A 219 -4.76 6.90 7.07
C ILE A 219 -6.15 7.03 6.46
N GLY A 220 -6.64 8.28 6.33
CA GLY A 220 -7.91 8.60 5.70
C GLY A 220 -7.92 8.26 4.20
N THR A 221 -8.41 7.07 3.89
CA THR A 221 -8.52 6.54 2.51
C THR A 221 -9.81 5.78 2.32
N SER A 222 -10.22 5.59 1.07
CA SER A 222 -11.40 4.79 0.71
C SER A 222 -11.13 3.28 0.73
N ILE A 223 -10.13 2.80 1.50
CA ILE A 223 -9.75 1.38 1.48
C ILE A 223 -10.89 0.46 1.89
N VAL A 224 -11.76 0.87 2.81
CA VAL A 224 -12.90 0.06 3.28
C VAL A 224 -13.88 -0.18 2.14
N SER A 225 -14.36 0.86 1.46
CA SER A 225 -15.29 0.75 0.33
C SER A 225 -14.65 0.12 -0.90
N ASN A 226 -13.40 0.47 -1.22
CA ASN A 226 -12.68 -0.14 -2.35
C ASN A 226 -12.43 -1.63 -2.14
N SER A 227 -12.06 -2.04 -0.92
CA SER A 227 -11.89 -3.46 -0.58
C SER A 227 -13.20 -4.22 -0.76
N ARG A 228 -14.31 -3.62 -0.38
CA ARG A 228 -15.63 -4.22 -0.56
C ARG A 228 -15.94 -4.43 -2.04
N LYS A 229 -15.74 -3.42 -2.90
CA LYS A 229 -15.91 -3.55 -4.36
C LYS A 229 -15.07 -4.68 -4.96
N VAL A 230 -13.81 -4.76 -4.58
CA VAL A 230 -12.89 -5.78 -5.11
C VAL A 230 -13.26 -7.19 -4.63
N GLN A 231 -13.82 -7.32 -3.44
CA GLN A 231 -14.19 -8.62 -2.87
C GLN A 231 -15.62 -9.06 -3.21
N SER A 232 -16.50 -8.15 -3.62
CA SER A 232 -17.85 -8.51 -4.04
C SER A 232 -17.86 -9.11 -5.46
N ALA A 233 -18.75 -10.07 -5.69
CA ALA A 233 -18.87 -10.70 -7.00
C ALA A 233 -19.39 -9.73 -8.10
N ASP A 234 -20.17 -8.73 -7.70
CA ASP A 234 -20.81 -7.75 -8.59
C ASP A 234 -20.14 -6.37 -8.59
N GLY A 235 -19.02 -6.20 -7.87
CA GLY A 235 -18.36 -4.91 -7.72
C GLY A 235 -19.12 -3.90 -6.85
N SER A 236 -20.16 -4.33 -6.14
CA SER A 236 -21.00 -3.48 -5.31
C SER A 236 -20.33 -3.06 -4.00
N GLU A 237 -20.61 -1.84 -3.53
CA GLU A 237 -20.29 -1.41 -2.18
C GLU A 237 -21.29 -1.94 -1.14
N ARG A 238 -22.51 -2.33 -1.57
CA ARG A 238 -23.53 -2.85 -0.67
C ARG A 238 -23.21 -4.27 -0.24
N LEU A 239 -23.54 -4.57 1.02
CA LEU A 239 -23.50 -5.92 1.55
C LEU A 239 -24.65 -6.74 0.94
N ASN A 240 -24.39 -7.98 0.53
CA ASN A 240 -25.44 -8.93 0.19
C ASN A 240 -26.11 -9.49 1.46
N ALA A 241 -27.20 -10.26 1.31
CA ALA A 241 -27.98 -10.77 2.45
C ALA A 241 -27.15 -11.62 3.43
N ASP A 242 -26.24 -12.46 2.94
CA ASP A 242 -25.38 -13.29 3.79
C ASP A 242 -24.37 -12.45 4.55
N GLU A 243 -23.83 -11.43 3.92
CA GLU A 243 -22.89 -10.49 4.55
C GLU A 243 -23.56 -9.60 5.58
N VAL A 244 -24.80 -9.18 5.34
CA VAL A 244 -25.62 -8.46 6.35
C VAL A 244 -25.84 -9.36 7.55
N ALA A 245 -26.24 -10.61 7.35
CA ALA A 245 -26.44 -11.57 8.44
C ALA A 245 -25.14 -11.83 9.23
N LEU A 246 -24.00 -11.96 8.54
CA LEU A 246 -22.69 -12.13 9.17
C LEU A 246 -22.27 -10.87 9.94
N THR A 247 -22.50 -9.68 9.38
CA THR A 247 -22.19 -8.40 10.04
C THR A 247 -23.02 -8.25 11.31
N ARG A 248 -24.32 -8.55 11.26
CA ARG A 248 -25.20 -8.55 12.46
C ARG A 248 -24.66 -9.48 13.54
N LYS A 249 -24.29 -10.72 13.19
CA LYS A 249 -23.68 -11.66 14.16
C LYS A 249 -22.40 -11.10 14.80
N ARG A 250 -21.57 -10.44 14.02
CA ARG A 250 -20.33 -9.81 14.53
C ARG A 250 -20.63 -8.64 15.46
N MET A 251 -21.62 -7.80 15.14
CA MET A 251 -22.05 -6.70 15.99
C MET A 251 -22.60 -7.19 17.33
N VAL A 252 -23.41 -8.26 17.30
CA VAL A 252 -23.91 -8.92 18.53
C VAL A 252 -22.74 -9.45 19.36
N ALA A 253 -21.81 -10.17 18.74
CA ALA A 253 -20.63 -10.70 19.43
C ALA A 253 -19.71 -9.60 20.00
N ALA A 254 -19.70 -8.44 19.37
CA ALA A 254 -18.96 -7.24 19.83
C ALA A 254 -19.71 -6.48 20.93
N GLY A 255 -20.92 -6.89 21.29
CA GLY A 255 -21.71 -6.25 22.35
C GLY A 255 -22.39 -4.94 21.92
N VAL A 256 -22.60 -4.74 20.61
CA VAL A 256 -23.34 -3.58 20.11
C VAL A 256 -24.79 -3.68 20.58
N PRO A 257 -25.32 -2.66 21.29
CA PRO A 257 -26.70 -2.70 21.80
C PRO A 257 -27.73 -2.91 20.68
N ASP A 258 -28.69 -3.76 20.94
CA ASP A 258 -29.83 -4.09 20.02
C ASP A 258 -29.43 -4.54 18.61
N ALA A 259 -28.19 -4.96 18.39
CA ALA A 259 -27.70 -5.40 17.07
C ALA A 259 -28.51 -6.59 16.50
N ASP A 260 -29.06 -7.44 17.34
CA ASP A 260 -29.93 -8.55 16.98
C ASP A 260 -31.30 -8.11 16.41
N LYS A 261 -31.74 -6.88 16.73
CA LYS A 261 -33.01 -6.30 16.31
C LYS A 261 -32.88 -5.32 15.14
N MET A 262 -31.66 -4.96 14.76
CA MET A 262 -31.43 -4.03 13.66
C MET A 262 -31.99 -4.57 12.34
N SER A 263 -32.57 -3.72 11.53
CA SER A 263 -32.98 -4.06 10.16
C SER A 263 -31.76 -4.28 9.26
N ASP A 264 -31.96 -4.87 8.09
CA ASP A 264 -30.88 -5.04 7.09
C ASP A 264 -30.39 -3.69 6.58
N GLU A 265 -31.29 -2.71 6.46
CA GLU A 265 -30.97 -1.32 6.11
C GLU A 265 -30.12 -0.66 7.19
N ASP A 266 -30.41 -0.88 8.47
CA ASP A 266 -29.61 -0.33 9.57
C ASP A 266 -28.19 -0.92 9.58
N ILE A 267 -28.05 -2.22 9.34
CA ILE A 267 -26.73 -2.87 9.21
C ILE A 267 -25.97 -2.31 8.00
N GLN A 268 -26.64 -2.10 6.87
CA GLN A 268 -26.03 -1.48 5.69
C GLN A 268 -25.61 -0.03 5.97
N ALA A 269 -26.44 0.74 6.66
CA ALA A 269 -26.13 2.12 7.06
C ALA A 269 -24.93 2.16 8.01
N ALA A 270 -24.86 1.26 8.99
CA ALA A 270 -23.74 1.15 9.91
C ALA A 270 -22.43 0.81 9.19
N PHE A 271 -22.46 -0.07 8.18
CA PHE A 271 -21.31 -0.38 7.34
C PHE A 271 -20.83 0.86 6.55
N THR A 272 -21.77 1.58 5.94
CA THR A 272 -21.48 2.79 5.16
C THR A 272 -20.90 3.88 6.06
N GLU A 273 -21.48 4.08 7.24
CA GLU A 273 -20.99 5.05 8.22
C GLU A 273 -19.57 4.71 8.70
N ARG A 274 -19.29 3.42 8.93
CA ARG A 274 -17.94 3.00 9.29
C ARG A 274 -16.93 3.31 8.19
N ALA A 275 -17.28 3.09 6.92
CA ALA A 275 -16.40 3.41 5.79
C ALA A 275 -16.15 4.92 5.69
N ARG A 276 -17.19 5.74 5.95
CA ARG A 276 -17.08 7.20 6.01
C ARG A 276 -16.19 7.66 7.16
N SER A 277 -16.42 7.16 8.38
CA SER A 277 -15.63 7.50 9.56
C SER A 277 -14.17 7.08 9.39
N PHE A 278 -13.90 5.92 8.79
CA PHE A 278 -12.53 5.51 8.48
C PHE A 278 -11.80 6.52 7.59
N LEU A 279 -12.50 7.10 6.63
CA LEU A 279 -11.93 8.10 5.71
C LEU A 279 -11.79 9.49 6.37
N GLU A 280 -12.83 9.95 7.07
CA GLU A 280 -12.96 11.35 7.51
C GLU A 280 -12.34 11.60 8.89
N ASP A 281 -12.41 10.61 9.80
CA ASP A 281 -11.94 10.75 11.18
C ASP A 281 -10.48 10.26 11.39
N ALA A 282 -9.78 9.96 10.31
CA ALA A 282 -8.40 9.49 10.39
C ALA A 282 -7.44 10.57 10.90
N PRO A 283 -6.50 10.24 11.79
CA PRO A 283 -5.53 11.20 12.32
C PRO A 283 -4.54 11.71 11.26
N THR A 284 -4.39 11.00 10.16
CA THR A 284 -3.48 11.36 9.06
C THR A 284 -4.22 11.26 7.73
N THR A 285 -4.23 12.33 6.96
CA THR A 285 -4.83 12.33 5.62
C THR A 285 -3.93 11.61 4.61
N ALA A 286 -4.51 11.17 3.48
CA ALA A 286 -3.74 10.58 2.39
C ALA A 286 -2.63 11.52 1.85
N ALA A 287 -2.92 12.83 1.78
CA ALA A 287 -1.95 13.83 1.34
C ALA A 287 -0.77 13.99 2.32
N GLN A 288 -1.03 14.01 3.62
CA GLN A 288 0.02 14.02 4.64
C GLN A 288 0.84 12.73 4.60
N ALA A 289 0.18 11.58 4.43
CA ALA A 289 0.86 10.29 4.31
C ALA A 289 1.80 10.26 3.10
N ALA A 290 1.35 10.71 1.93
CA ALA A 290 2.19 10.80 0.75
C ALA A 290 3.42 11.70 0.98
N ARG A 291 3.25 12.85 1.62
CA ARG A 291 4.37 13.74 1.97
C ARG A 291 5.40 13.05 2.86
N ILE A 292 4.96 12.40 3.94
CA ILE A 292 5.86 11.66 4.85
C ILE A 292 6.63 10.57 4.10
N ILE A 293 5.96 9.86 3.19
CA ILE A 293 6.59 8.81 2.38
C ILE A 293 7.66 9.42 1.47
N LEU A 294 7.34 10.48 0.73
CA LEU A 294 8.28 11.11 -0.20
C LEU A 294 9.49 11.72 0.52
N ASP A 295 9.27 12.37 1.66
CA ASP A 295 10.35 12.90 2.49
C ASP A 295 11.25 11.77 3.03
N GLY A 296 10.66 10.65 3.43
CA GLY A 296 11.39 9.45 3.84
C GLY A 296 12.22 8.83 2.72
N VAL A 297 11.71 8.82 1.49
CA VAL A 297 12.46 8.37 0.29
C VAL A 297 13.66 9.28 0.04
N LYS A 298 13.48 10.60 0.05
CA LYS A 298 14.58 11.58 -0.11
C LYS A 298 15.65 11.46 0.99
N ALA A 299 15.25 11.05 2.19
CA ALA A 299 16.15 10.82 3.32
C ALA A 299 16.73 9.39 3.33
N GLU A 300 16.46 8.56 2.31
CA GLU A 300 16.86 7.14 2.22
C GLU A 300 16.49 6.32 3.47
N GLN A 301 15.38 6.66 4.12
CA GLN A 301 14.90 5.90 5.27
C GLN A 301 14.40 4.53 4.81
N TRP A 302 15.06 3.46 5.26
CA TRP A 302 14.63 2.10 4.92
C TRP A 302 13.30 1.70 5.58
N ARG A 303 12.92 2.40 6.66
CA ARG A 303 11.69 2.17 7.44
C ARG A 303 10.98 3.49 7.67
N ILE A 304 9.80 3.65 7.09
CA ILE A 304 9.00 4.87 7.12
C ILE A 304 7.70 4.59 7.88
N LEU A 305 7.61 5.05 9.11
CA LEU A 305 6.37 5.05 9.90
C LEU A 305 5.53 6.26 9.50
N VAL A 306 4.28 6.03 9.10
CA VAL A 306 3.39 7.08 8.61
C VAL A 306 2.25 7.32 9.58
N GLY A 307 2.26 8.47 10.20
CA GLY A 307 1.34 8.88 11.26
C GLY A 307 1.97 8.78 12.64
N GLU A 308 1.52 9.63 13.55
CA GLU A 308 1.98 9.63 14.94
C GLU A 308 1.51 8.37 15.69
N ASP A 309 0.32 7.89 15.35
CA ASP A 309 -0.23 6.62 15.83
C ASP A 309 0.66 5.42 15.46
N ALA A 310 1.21 5.39 14.24
CA ALA A 310 2.14 4.34 13.82
C ALA A 310 3.43 4.35 14.66
N LYS A 311 3.98 5.53 14.97
CA LYS A 311 5.19 5.67 15.80
C LYS A 311 4.94 5.20 17.22
N ARG A 312 3.86 5.68 17.85
CA ARG A 312 3.50 5.30 19.22
C ARG A 312 3.22 3.80 19.35
N LEU A 313 2.52 3.23 18.36
CA LEU A 313 2.27 1.79 18.34
C LEU A 313 3.57 0.98 18.25
N ASP A 314 4.49 1.39 17.39
CA ASP A 314 5.79 0.74 17.25
C ASP A 314 6.59 0.76 18.54
N GLU A 315 6.65 1.91 19.21
CA GLU A 315 7.32 2.07 20.49
C GLU A 315 6.72 1.15 21.56
N ARG A 316 5.39 1.11 21.66
CA ARG A 316 4.68 0.29 22.64
C ARG A 316 4.86 -1.20 22.40
N VAL A 317 4.71 -1.65 21.15
CA VAL A 317 4.90 -3.07 20.77
C VAL A 317 6.34 -3.53 21.05
N ARG A 318 7.33 -2.68 20.82
CA ARG A 318 8.74 -2.99 21.14
C ARG A 318 9.03 -3.01 22.63
N ALA A 319 8.36 -2.16 23.40
CA ALA A 319 8.56 -2.09 24.85
C ALA A 319 7.96 -3.29 25.57
N THR A 320 6.80 -3.80 25.10
CA THR A 320 6.06 -4.88 25.77
C THR A 320 5.49 -5.88 24.74
N PRO A 321 6.35 -6.59 23.99
CA PRO A 321 5.88 -7.44 22.88
C PRO A 321 4.98 -8.59 23.32
N GLU A 322 5.19 -9.15 24.52
CA GLU A 322 4.39 -10.25 25.07
C GLU A 322 2.97 -9.81 25.42
N GLN A 323 2.77 -8.55 25.78
CA GLN A 323 1.45 -7.98 26.11
C GLN A 323 0.75 -7.33 24.91
N ALA A 324 1.38 -7.28 23.73
CA ALA A 324 0.90 -6.52 22.58
C ALA A 324 -0.49 -6.96 22.05
N TYR A 325 -0.96 -8.13 22.46
CA TYR A 325 -2.28 -8.69 22.10
C TYR A 325 -3.25 -8.77 23.27
N ASP A 326 -2.89 -8.25 24.44
CA ASP A 326 -3.77 -8.18 25.60
C ASP A 326 -4.84 -7.10 25.39
N ARG A 327 -6.04 -7.33 25.96
CA ARG A 327 -7.13 -6.37 25.94
C ARG A 327 -6.71 -5.01 26.49
N ALA A 328 -6.00 -4.99 27.62
CA ALA A 328 -5.54 -3.76 28.28
C ALA A 328 -4.57 -2.95 27.38
N PHE A 329 -3.71 -3.63 26.61
CA PHE A 329 -2.83 -2.97 25.65
C PHE A 329 -3.65 -2.26 24.57
N TYR A 330 -4.62 -2.96 23.96
CA TYR A 330 -5.46 -2.40 22.93
C TYR A 330 -6.30 -1.21 23.43
N GLU A 331 -7.02 -1.39 24.55
CA GLU A 331 -7.90 -0.35 25.11
C GLU A 331 -7.13 0.93 25.46
N SER A 332 -5.97 0.78 26.13
CA SER A 332 -5.14 1.94 26.49
C SER A 332 -4.52 2.62 25.27
N PHE A 333 -4.12 1.86 24.24
CA PHE A 333 -3.58 2.43 23.01
C PHE A 333 -4.64 3.18 22.21
N THR A 334 -5.82 2.58 22.00
CA THR A 334 -6.92 3.23 21.24
C THR A 334 -7.41 4.50 21.93
N GLN A 335 -7.43 4.51 23.26
CA GLN A 335 -7.76 5.71 24.04
C GLN A 335 -6.70 6.80 23.85
N GLU A 336 -5.41 6.46 23.86
CA GLU A 336 -4.29 7.38 23.69
C GLU A 336 -4.29 8.07 22.30
N VAL A 337 -4.53 7.29 21.23
CA VAL A 337 -4.42 7.79 19.86
C VAL A 337 -5.76 8.15 19.22
N GLY A 338 -6.85 7.95 19.92
CA GLY A 338 -8.20 8.26 19.44
C GLY A 338 -8.71 7.33 18.32
N TRP A 339 -8.17 6.11 18.22
CA TRP A 339 -8.63 5.16 17.21
C TRP A 339 -10.07 4.70 17.49
N ARG A 340 -10.90 4.72 16.42
CA ARG A 340 -12.28 4.25 16.42
C ARG A 340 -12.48 3.11 15.39
N LEU A 341 -11.49 2.23 15.28
CA LEU A 341 -11.44 1.18 14.25
C LEU A 341 -12.22 -0.10 14.62
N GLY A 342 -12.59 -0.26 15.88
CA GLY A 342 -13.22 -1.46 16.42
C GLY A 342 -14.70 -1.32 16.71
#